data_d2b74dff5459566a998509a339bc9539
#
_entry.id   d2b74dff5459566a998509a339bc9539
#
_cell.length_a   1.000
_cell.length_b   1.000
_cell.length_c   1.000
_cell.angle_alpha   90.00
_cell.angle_beta   90.00
_cell.angle_gamma   90.00
#
_symmetry.space_group_name_H-M   'P 1'
#
loop_
_entity.id
_entity.type
_entity.pdbx_description
1 polymer ?
#
loop_
_entity_poly.entity_id
_entity_poly.type
_entity_poly.pdbx_seq_one_letter_code
_entity_poly.pdbx_strand_id
1 'polypeptide(L)'
;MSAPQNAPSSKALMRLYSLSKGRFGFLNWWPGDSPFEVVVGAVLTQQTSWNNVAKAIAALKSARKMSLNSICSIKTEELEKLIRPSGYYRQKSKRLKTLCLYIKRKHSTLEAFLLQEKGALREELLSISGIGKETADSIILYAAGKPIFVIDAYTKRILSRVFRMQEDMDYDSLQAMFHERIPPSERLYNDMHAQFVEIGKNYCRKSEPICRACPLGKMCIYARGAKTR
;
A
#
# COMPACT_ATOMS: atom_id res chain seq x y z
N MET A 1 -10.04 -14.01 -18.77
CA MET A 1 -10.95 -13.01 -18.11
C MET A 1 -11.10 -11.83 -19.06
N SER A 2 -12.31 -11.33 -19.33
CA SER A 2 -12.52 -10.15 -20.17
C SER A 2 -11.99 -8.90 -19.48
N ALA A 3 -11.37 -7.98 -20.24
CA ALA A 3 -10.88 -6.73 -19.71
C ALA A 3 -12.01 -5.95 -19.03
N PRO A 4 -11.74 -5.26 -17.89
CA PRO A 4 -12.77 -4.48 -17.21
C PRO A 4 -13.36 -3.41 -18.12
N GLN A 5 -14.67 -3.18 -18.00
CA GLN A 5 -15.34 -2.14 -18.76
C GLN A 5 -14.72 -0.76 -18.43
N ASN A 6 -14.39 0.02 -19.46
CA ASN A 6 -13.67 1.30 -19.35
C ASN A 6 -12.22 1.20 -18.83
N ALA A 7 -11.58 0.04 -18.97
CA ALA A 7 -10.19 -0.11 -18.55
C ALA A 7 -9.26 0.86 -19.32
N PRO A 8 -8.42 1.65 -18.63
CA PRO A 8 -7.53 2.60 -19.26
C PRO A 8 -6.42 1.89 -20.06
N SER A 9 -6.02 2.48 -21.21
CA SER A 9 -4.85 2.01 -21.94
C SER A 9 -3.55 2.28 -21.15
N SER A 10 -2.46 1.58 -21.52
CA SER A 10 -1.11 1.87 -20.98
C SER A 10 -0.77 3.36 -21.09
N LYS A 11 -1.03 3.98 -22.24
CA LYS A 11 -0.81 5.42 -22.47
C LYS A 11 -1.61 6.29 -21.51
N ALA A 12 -2.86 5.93 -21.19
CA ALA A 12 -3.70 6.67 -20.25
C ALA A 12 -3.18 6.56 -18.81
N LEU A 13 -2.76 5.37 -18.38
CA LEU A 13 -2.15 5.17 -17.06
C LEU A 13 -0.82 5.92 -16.93
N MET A 14 0.05 5.85 -17.93
CA MET A 14 1.31 6.57 -17.93
C MET A 14 1.12 8.10 -17.97
N ARG A 15 0.09 8.58 -18.65
CA ARG A 15 -0.29 10.01 -18.62
C ARG A 15 -0.75 10.44 -17.23
N LEU A 16 -1.58 9.62 -16.56
CA LEU A 16 -1.98 9.86 -15.18
C LEU A 16 -0.75 9.95 -14.26
N TYR A 17 0.16 8.99 -14.36
CA TYR A 17 1.42 8.99 -13.62
C TYR A 17 2.25 10.25 -13.90
N SER A 18 2.46 10.61 -15.16
CA SER A 18 3.27 11.77 -15.54
C SER A 18 2.68 13.08 -15.00
N LEU A 19 1.36 13.26 -15.05
CA LEU A 19 0.69 14.44 -14.49
C LEU A 19 0.82 14.52 -12.98
N SER A 20 0.69 13.39 -12.27
CA SER A 20 0.87 13.32 -10.83
C SER A 20 2.31 13.60 -10.45
N LYS A 21 3.27 12.96 -11.12
CA LYS A 21 4.71 13.18 -10.91
C LYS A 21 5.15 14.60 -11.23
N GLY A 22 4.56 15.24 -12.22
CA GLY A 22 4.79 16.65 -12.52
C GLY A 22 4.36 17.58 -11.38
N ARG A 23 3.42 17.14 -10.52
CA ARG A 23 2.96 17.89 -9.35
C ARG A 23 3.79 17.63 -8.09
N PHE A 24 4.19 16.37 -7.85
CA PHE A 24 4.81 15.94 -6.59
C PHE A 24 6.29 15.58 -6.71
N GLY A 25 6.82 15.46 -7.93
CA GLY A 25 8.16 14.91 -8.16
C GLY A 25 8.21 13.40 -7.98
N PHE A 26 9.40 12.86 -7.85
CA PHE A 26 9.63 11.46 -7.47
C PHE A 26 9.50 11.32 -5.95
N LEU A 27 8.67 10.39 -5.49
CA LEU A 27 8.26 10.34 -4.07
C LEU A 27 9.12 9.42 -3.21
N ASN A 28 9.93 8.54 -3.81
CA ASN A 28 10.79 7.60 -3.08
C ASN A 28 10.08 6.94 -1.88
N TRP A 29 8.95 6.33 -2.14
CA TRP A 29 8.10 5.66 -1.15
C TRP A 29 8.66 4.25 -0.89
N TRP A 30 8.63 3.70 0.25
CA TRP A 30 7.94 3.83 1.53
C TRP A 30 8.83 4.56 2.56
N PRO A 31 8.26 5.41 3.46
CA PRO A 31 9.04 6.10 4.48
C PRO A 31 9.36 5.14 5.65
N GLY A 32 10.41 4.37 5.52
CA GLY A 32 10.91 3.43 6.52
C GLY A 32 12.41 3.27 6.42
N ASP A 33 13.09 3.17 7.58
CA ASP A 33 14.56 3.08 7.66
C ASP A 33 15.08 1.66 7.38
N SER A 34 14.19 0.67 7.33
CA SER A 34 14.56 -0.73 7.09
C SER A 34 13.40 -1.56 6.51
N PRO A 35 13.68 -2.69 5.84
CA PRO A 35 12.65 -3.62 5.40
C PRO A 35 11.72 -4.08 6.54
N PHE A 36 12.25 -4.26 7.76
CA PHE A 36 11.42 -4.63 8.90
C PHE A 36 10.43 -3.53 9.29
N GLU A 37 10.85 -2.28 9.26
CA GLU A 37 9.96 -1.14 9.50
C GLU A 37 8.85 -1.04 8.46
N VAL A 38 9.16 -1.33 7.20
CA VAL A 38 8.15 -1.42 6.13
C VAL A 38 7.13 -2.52 6.44
N VAL A 39 7.57 -3.72 6.85
CA VAL A 39 6.70 -4.83 7.23
C VAL A 39 5.78 -4.43 8.40
N VAL A 40 6.33 -3.82 9.44
CA VAL A 40 5.56 -3.30 10.58
C VAL A 40 4.56 -2.25 10.11
N GLY A 41 5.01 -1.28 9.31
CA GLY A 41 4.18 -0.21 8.75
C GLY A 41 3.01 -0.76 7.93
N ALA A 42 3.24 -1.74 7.07
CA ALA A 42 2.20 -2.37 6.24
C ALA A 42 1.09 -3.02 7.09
N VAL A 43 1.45 -3.69 8.19
CA VAL A 43 0.46 -4.25 9.14
C VAL A 43 -0.26 -3.14 9.91
N LEU A 44 0.46 -2.12 10.36
CA LEU A 44 -0.12 -1.05 11.17
C LEU A 44 -0.96 -0.07 10.36
N THR A 45 -0.79 0.05 9.04
CA THR A 45 -1.54 0.98 8.18
C THR A 45 -2.98 0.49 7.91
N GLN A 46 -3.29 -0.77 8.19
CA GLN A 46 -4.63 -1.30 8.01
C GLN A 46 -5.68 -0.42 8.71
N GLN A 47 -6.60 0.17 7.92
CA GLN A 47 -7.71 1.01 8.38
C GLN A 47 -7.30 2.21 9.28
N THR A 48 -6.17 2.83 9.01
CA THR A 48 -5.74 4.04 9.74
C THR A 48 -4.91 4.97 8.85
N SER A 49 -4.68 6.20 9.32
CA SER A 49 -3.83 7.16 8.63
C SER A 49 -2.35 6.92 8.92
N TRP A 50 -1.48 7.30 7.97
CA TRP A 50 -0.03 7.23 8.16
C TRP A 50 0.46 7.99 9.39
N ASN A 51 -0.12 9.15 9.72
CA ASN A 51 0.26 9.91 10.92
C ASN A 51 0.12 9.08 12.21
N ASN A 52 -0.89 8.24 12.30
CA ASN A 52 -1.08 7.35 13.44
C ASN A 52 -0.06 6.20 13.44
N VAL A 53 0.25 5.67 12.25
CA VAL A 53 1.28 4.63 12.09
C VAL A 53 2.66 5.16 12.47
N ALA A 54 3.02 6.36 12.02
CA ALA A 54 4.29 7.01 12.35
C ALA A 54 4.49 7.17 13.87
N LYS A 55 3.42 7.54 14.62
CA LYS A 55 3.48 7.60 16.09
C LYS A 55 3.75 6.23 16.72
N ALA A 56 3.12 5.17 16.21
CA ALA A 56 3.33 3.81 16.70
C ALA A 56 4.75 3.31 16.37
N ILE A 57 5.25 3.57 15.17
CA ILE A 57 6.63 3.27 14.75
C ILE A 57 7.64 4.00 15.64
N ALA A 58 7.44 5.29 15.89
CA ALA A 58 8.30 6.07 16.77
C ALA A 58 8.34 5.49 18.20
N ALA A 59 7.19 5.08 18.74
CA ALA A 59 7.12 4.42 20.05
C ALA A 59 7.88 3.09 20.09
N LEU A 60 7.75 2.25 19.03
CA LEU A 60 8.49 1.00 18.91
C LEU A 60 10.01 1.24 18.81
N LYS A 61 10.45 2.24 18.04
CA LYS A 61 11.86 2.65 17.93
C LYS A 61 12.42 3.12 19.28
N SER A 62 11.70 4.01 19.96
CA SER A 62 12.11 4.55 21.28
C SER A 62 12.23 3.45 22.33
N ALA A 63 11.35 2.44 22.28
CA ALA A 63 11.41 1.27 23.15
C ALA A 63 12.44 0.22 22.69
N ARG A 64 13.19 0.46 21.60
CA ARG A 64 14.15 -0.51 20.99
C ARG A 64 13.49 -1.85 20.61
N LYS A 65 12.24 -1.79 20.15
CA LYS A 65 11.44 -2.97 19.78
C LYS A 65 11.25 -3.14 18.26
N MET A 66 11.99 -2.37 17.44
CA MET A 66 11.88 -2.41 15.97
C MET A 66 12.79 -3.50 15.39
N SER A 67 12.58 -4.76 15.78
CA SER A 67 13.24 -5.93 15.18
C SER A 67 12.36 -7.16 15.26
N LEU A 68 12.59 -8.13 14.36
CA LEU A 68 11.87 -9.42 14.33
C LEU A 68 11.92 -10.12 15.70
N ASN A 69 13.11 -10.23 16.28
CA ASN A 69 13.31 -10.88 17.58
C ASN A 69 12.57 -10.16 18.71
N SER A 70 12.62 -8.82 18.71
CA SER A 70 11.95 -8.03 19.75
C SER A 70 10.44 -8.16 19.68
N ILE A 71 9.84 -8.16 18.47
CA ILE A 71 8.38 -8.37 18.33
C ILE A 71 7.98 -9.80 18.71
N CYS A 72 8.81 -10.82 18.41
CA CYS A 72 8.54 -12.18 18.84
C CYS A 72 8.52 -12.33 20.36
N SER A 73 9.43 -11.66 21.07
CA SER A 73 9.65 -11.83 22.53
C SER A 73 8.84 -10.86 23.41
N ILE A 74 8.43 -9.69 22.89
CA ILE A 74 7.68 -8.69 23.66
C ILE A 74 6.37 -9.26 24.21
N LYS A 75 5.99 -8.88 25.45
CA LYS A 75 4.65 -9.19 25.98
C LYS A 75 3.57 -8.52 25.15
N THR A 76 2.44 -9.20 24.95
CA THR A 76 1.35 -8.69 24.10
C THR A 76 0.83 -7.34 24.60
N GLU A 77 0.67 -7.19 25.90
CA GLU A 77 0.17 -5.98 26.54
C GLU A 77 1.13 -4.79 26.36
N GLU A 78 2.43 -5.03 26.35
CA GLU A 78 3.45 -4.03 26.07
C GLU A 78 3.41 -3.59 24.59
N LEU A 79 3.32 -4.56 23.67
CA LEU A 79 3.18 -4.27 22.24
C LEU A 79 1.91 -3.45 21.96
N GLU A 80 0.78 -3.83 22.55
CA GLU A 80 -0.49 -3.11 22.42
C GLU A 80 -0.39 -1.65 22.88
N LYS A 81 0.29 -1.39 23.98
CA LYS A 81 0.54 -0.01 24.47
C LYS A 81 1.35 0.79 23.44
N LEU A 82 2.43 0.24 22.91
CA LEU A 82 3.30 0.92 21.95
C LEU A 82 2.60 1.24 20.63
N ILE A 83 1.79 0.30 20.10
CA ILE A 83 1.10 0.49 18.82
C ILE A 83 -0.31 1.09 18.94
N ARG A 84 -0.75 1.47 20.14
CA ARG A 84 -2.08 2.03 20.42
C ARG A 84 -2.48 3.18 19.47
N PRO A 85 -1.57 4.12 19.11
CA PRO A 85 -1.90 5.18 18.17
C PRO A 85 -2.40 4.70 16.80
N SER A 86 -2.01 3.50 16.35
CA SER A 86 -2.42 2.96 15.04
C SER A 86 -3.90 2.54 14.98
N GLY A 87 -4.64 2.52 16.10
CA GLY A 87 -6.02 2.02 16.16
C GLY A 87 -6.10 0.50 15.99
N TYR A 88 -7.20 -0.11 16.39
CA TYR A 88 -7.39 -1.57 16.35
C TYR A 88 -6.18 -2.37 16.89
N TYR A 89 -5.49 -1.79 17.86
CA TYR A 89 -4.16 -2.21 18.33
C TYR A 89 -4.13 -3.65 18.85
N ARG A 90 -5.22 -4.16 19.45
CA ARG A 90 -5.32 -5.55 19.90
C ARG A 90 -5.27 -6.55 18.74
N GLN A 91 -5.98 -6.26 17.64
CA GLN A 91 -5.95 -7.09 16.45
C GLN A 91 -4.61 -6.96 15.72
N LYS A 92 -4.07 -5.73 15.64
CA LYS A 92 -2.79 -5.46 14.98
C LYS A 92 -1.61 -6.07 15.72
N SER A 93 -1.61 -6.04 17.06
CA SER A 93 -0.58 -6.73 17.86
C SER A 93 -0.58 -8.22 17.60
N LYS A 94 -1.77 -8.85 17.59
CA LYS A 94 -1.91 -10.27 17.25
C LYS A 94 -1.39 -10.57 15.85
N ARG A 95 -1.81 -9.79 14.82
CA ARG A 95 -1.37 -9.96 13.43
C ARG A 95 0.15 -9.82 13.30
N LEU A 96 0.71 -8.78 13.89
CA LEU A 96 2.15 -8.51 13.83
C LEU A 96 2.95 -9.62 14.52
N LYS A 97 2.53 -10.08 15.71
CA LYS A 97 3.16 -11.22 16.38
C LYS A 97 3.03 -12.52 15.59
N THR A 98 1.85 -12.81 15.02
CA THR A 98 1.63 -13.99 14.17
C THR A 98 2.58 -13.99 12.99
N LEU A 99 2.68 -12.85 12.26
CA LEU A 99 3.60 -12.70 11.14
C LEU A 99 5.07 -12.89 11.58
N CYS A 100 5.50 -12.21 12.63
CA CYS A 100 6.89 -12.28 13.10
C CYS A 100 7.26 -13.69 13.61
N LEU A 101 6.38 -14.34 14.36
CA LEU A 101 6.59 -15.70 14.85
C LEU A 101 6.62 -16.72 13.69
N TYR A 102 5.80 -16.52 12.67
CA TYR A 102 5.81 -17.34 11.47
C TYR A 102 7.16 -17.24 10.75
N ILE A 103 7.61 -15.99 10.46
CA ILE A 103 8.90 -15.73 9.82
C ILE A 103 10.03 -16.36 10.64
N LYS A 104 10.05 -16.12 11.95
CA LYS A 104 11.11 -16.64 12.83
C LYS A 104 11.17 -18.17 12.82
N ARG A 105 10.01 -18.84 12.83
CA ARG A 105 9.92 -20.31 12.87
C ARG A 105 10.33 -20.95 11.55
N LYS A 106 9.91 -20.38 10.42
CA LYS A 106 10.05 -21.02 9.10
C LYS A 106 11.31 -20.58 8.36
N HIS A 107 11.74 -19.33 8.55
CA HIS A 107 12.85 -18.74 7.80
C HIS A 107 14.01 -18.26 8.67
N SER A 108 13.87 -18.27 9.99
CA SER A 108 14.84 -17.78 10.97
C SER A 108 15.09 -16.26 10.92
N THR A 109 15.17 -15.65 9.73
CA THR A 109 15.41 -14.21 9.53
C THR A 109 14.40 -13.59 8.56
N LEU A 110 14.23 -12.27 8.62
CA LEU A 110 13.39 -11.53 7.68
C LEU A 110 14.01 -11.54 6.27
N GLU A 111 15.33 -11.44 6.18
CA GLU A 111 16.06 -11.40 4.92
C GLU A 111 15.82 -12.70 4.13
N ALA A 112 15.97 -13.86 4.78
CA ALA A 112 15.67 -15.15 4.15
C ALA A 112 14.22 -15.26 3.66
N PHE A 113 13.27 -14.73 4.45
CA PHE A 113 11.87 -14.67 4.08
C PHE A 113 11.63 -13.79 2.84
N LEU A 114 12.21 -12.59 2.78
CA LEU A 114 12.02 -11.64 1.68
C LEU A 114 12.77 -12.03 0.40
N LEU A 115 13.82 -12.84 0.48
CA LEU A 115 14.59 -13.31 -0.68
C LEU A 115 13.82 -14.33 -1.55
N GLN A 116 12.76 -14.94 -1.05
CA GLN A 116 11.96 -15.90 -1.80
C GLN A 116 11.50 -15.34 -3.15
N GLU A 117 11.20 -16.23 -4.11
CA GLU A 117 10.54 -15.87 -5.36
C GLU A 117 9.22 -15.12 -5.08
N LYS A 118 8.90 -14.13 -5.91
CA LYS A 118 7.73 -13.25 -5.72
C LYS A 118 6.42 -13.99 -5.51
N GLY A 119 6.16 -15.02 -6.33
CA GLY A 119 4.93 -15.83 -6.23
C GLY A 119 4.87 -16.60 -4.91
N ALA A 120 5.94 -17.33 -4.59
CA ALA A 120 6.03 -18.09 -3.34
C ALA A 120 5.90 -17.19 -2.10
N LEU A 121 6.59 -16.04 -2.11
CA LEU A 121 6.47 -15.05 -1.01
C LEU A 121 5.03 -14.55 -0.86
N ARG A 122 4.33 -14.29 -1.96
CA ARG A 122 2.93 -13.85 -1.95
C ARG A 122 1.99 -14.90 -1.38
N GLU A 123 2.09 -16.13 -1.87
CA GLU A 123 1.29 -17.25 -1.37
C GLU A 123 1.51 -17.46 0.13
N GLU A 124 2.76 -17.41 0.57
CA GLU A 124 3.12 -17.58 1.95
C GLU A 124 2.58 -16.44 2.83
N LEU A 125 2.72 -15.18 2.42
CA LEU A 125 2.14 -14.03 3.12
C LEU A 125 0.62 -14.14 3.25
N LEU A 126 -0.06 -14.54 2.18
CA LEU A 126 -1.52 -14.70 2.16
C LEU A 126 -2.01 -15.87 3.04
N SER A 127 -1.16 -16.87 3.32
CA SER A 127 -1.47 -17.96 4.25
C SER A 127 -1.48 -17.52 5.71
N ILE A 128 -0.87 -16.36 6.02
CA ILE A 128 -0.75 -15.87 7.40
C ILE A 128 -2.03 -15.12 7.79
N SER A 129 -2.68 -15.57 8.87
CA SER A 129 -3.93 -14.96 9.36
C SER A 129 -3.78 -13.45 9.61
N GLY A 130 -4.64 -12.65 9.00
CA GLY A 130 -4.66 -11.20 9.12
C GLY A 130 -3.79 -10.44 8.11
N ILE A 131 -3.13 -11.15 7.19
CA ILE A 131 -2.41 -10.58 6.06
C ILE A 131 -3.27 -10.74 4.80
N GLY A 132 -3.86 -9.64 4.34
CA GLY A 132 -4.62 -9.61 3.09
C GLY A 132 -3.75 -9.18 1.90
N LYS A 133 -4.33 -9.20 0.69
CA LYS A 133 -3.65 -8.91 -0.58
C LYS A 133 -2.90 -7.57 -0.56
N GLU A 134 -3.54 -6.48 -0.10
CA GLU A 134 -2.92 -5.15 -0.01
C GLU A 134 -1.70 -5.15 0.91
N THR A 135 -1.79 -5.80 2.08
CA THR A 135 -0.66 -5.88 3.02
C THR A 135 0.46 -6.76 2.49
N ALA A 136 0.13 -7.92 1.90
CA ALA A 136 1.10 -8.83 1.30
C ALA A 136 1.86 -8.14 0.16
N ASP A 137 1.14 -7.52 -0.77
CA ASP A 137 1.73 -6.87 -1.94
C ASP A 137 2.52 -5.60 -1.54
N SER A 138 2.11 -4.89 -0.47
CA SER A 138 2.92 -3.81 0.11
C SER A 138 4.26 -4.31 0.66
N ILE A 139 4.26 -5.44 1.37
CA ILE A 139 5.50 -6.06 1.86
C ILE A 139 6.39 -6.49 0.69
N ILE A 140 5.82 -7.09 -0.35
CA ILE A 140 6.57 -7.55 -1.53
C ILE A 140 7.17 -6.38 -2.30
N LEU A 141 6.39 -5.32 -2.54
CA LEU A 141 6.89 -4.16 -3.29
C LEU A 141 7.93 -3.39 -2.50
N TYR A 142 7.62 -3.03 -1.26
CA TYR A 142 8.37 -2.04 -0.51
C TYR A 142 9.45 -2.63 0.41
N ALA A 143 9.26 -3.85 0.95
CA ALA A 143 10.25 -4.49 1.79
C ALA A 143 11.13 -5.50 1.01
N ALA A 144 10.55 -6.26 0.07
CA ALA A 144 11.29 -7.23 -0.72
C ALA A 144 11.83 -6.66 -2.06
N GLY A 145 11.44 -5.43 -2.47
CA GLY A 145 11.90 -4.80 -3.70
C GLY A 145 11.48 -5.54 -4.97
N LYS A 146 10.33 -6.22 -4.97
CA LYS A 146 9.88 -7.01 -6.11
C LYS A 146 8.70 -6.35 -6.83
N PRO A 147 8.69 -6.37 -8.19
CA PRO A 147 7.66 -5.68 -8.97
C PRO A 147 6.29 -6.36 -8.82
N ILE A 148 5.46 -5.82 -7.96
CA ILE A 148 4.05 -6.12 -7.79
C ILE A 148 3.28 -4.81 -7.58
N PHE A 149 2.13 -4.61 -8.25
CA PHE A 149 1.38 -3.37 -8.10
C PHE A 149 0.40 -3.49 -6.92
N VAL A 150 0.43 -2.51 -6.02
CA VAL A 150 -0.47 -2.47 -4.85
C VAL A 150 -1.78 -1.77 -5.23
N ILE A 151 -2.90 -2.38 -4.88
CA ILE A 151 -4.25 -1.81 -5.08
C ILE A 151 -4.84 -1.43 -3.72
N ASP A 152 -4.90 -0.14 -3.46
CA ASP A 152 -5.51 0.41 -2.24
C ASP A 152 -6.83 1.15 -2.54
N ALA A 153 -7.45 1.68 -1.51
CA ALA A 153 -8.70 2.44 -1.65
C ALA A 153 -8.52 3.74 -2.46
N TYR A 154 -7.33 4.34 -2.45
CA TYR A 154 -7.04 5.51 -3.28
C TYR A 154 -6.98 5.15 -4.76
N THR A 155 -6.27 4.07 -5.09
CA THR A 155 -6.17 3.54 -6.45
C THR A 155 -7.55 3.25 -7.02
N LYS A 156 -8.40 2.50 -6.31
CA LYS A 156 -9.77 2.17 -6.74
C LYS A 156 -10.58 3.44 -7.01
N ARG A 157 -10.63 4.36 -6.07
CA ARG A 157 -11.39 5.61 -6.19
C ARG A 157 -10.90 6.49 -7.33
N ILE A 158 -9.59 6.60 -7.53
CA ILE A 158 -9.02 7.42 -8.61
C ILE A 158 -9.36 6.81 -9.96
N LEU A 159 -9.20 5.49 -10.15
CA LEU A 159 -9.56 4.80 -11.38
C LEU A 159 -11.06 4.96 -11.69
N SER A 160 -11.92 4.79 -10.68
CA SER A 160 -13.36 4.99 -10.83
C SER A 160 -13.68 6.41 -11.29
N ARG A 161 -13.12 7.44 -10.66
CA ARG A 161 -13.42 8.83 -11.00
C ARG A 161 -12.78 9.31 -12.30
N VAL A 162 -11.54 8.88 -12.57
CA VAL A 162 -10.82 9.32 -13.78
C VAL A 162 -11.34 8.63 -15.02
N PHE A 163 -11.64 7.33 -14.95
CA PHE A 163 -11.96 6.49 -16.12
C PHE A 163 -13.37 5.90 -16.12
N ARG A 164 -14.20 6.17 -15.10
CA ARG A 164 -15.51 5.54 -14.88
C ARG A 164 -15.45 4.01 -14.70
N MET A 165 -14.37 3.51 -14.15
CA MET A 165 -14.33 2.10 -13.75
C MET A 165 -15.21 1.86 -12.52
N GLN A 166 -15.71 0.64 -12.34
CA GLN A 166 -16.45 0.25 -11.13
C GLN A 166 -15.51 0.31 -9.91
N GLU A 167 -15.94 0.97 -8.82
CA GLU A 167 -15.11 1.15 -7.62
C GLU A 167 -14.97 -0.14 -6.80
N ASP A 168 -15.94 -1.04 -6.91
CA ASP A 168 -16.02 -2.34 -6.22
C ASP A 168 -15.30 -3.48 -6.96
N MET A 169 -14.60 -3.19 -8.04
CA MET A 169 -13.81 -4.18 -8.75
C MET A 169 -12.88 -4.94 -7.81
N ASP A 170 -12.75 -6.25 -8.04
CA ASP A 170 -11.90 -7.10 -7.23
C ASP A 170 -10.41 -6.71 -7.36
N TYR A 171 -9.65 -7.05 -6.32
CA TYR A 171 -8.24 -6.69 -6.21
C TYR A 171 -7.40 -7.27 -7.33
N ASP A 172 -7.57 -8.57 -7.62
CA ASP A 172 -6.70 -9.28 -8.57
C ASP A 172 -6.94 -8.83 -10.00
N SER A 173 -8.19 -8.56 -10.39
CA SER A 173 -8.51 -8.01 -11.71
C SER A 173 -7.88 -6.63 -11.93
N LEU A 174 -7.91 -5.76 -10.93
CA LEU A 174 -7.24 -4.45 -11.01
C LEU A 174 -5.72 -4.60 -11.07
N GLN A 175 -5.15 -5.47 -10.25
CA GLN A 175 -3.71 -5.72 -10.25
C GLN A 175 -3.23 -6.30 -11.59
N ALA A 176 -3.96 -7.28 -12.13
CA ALA A 176 -3.67 -7.87 -13.45
C ALA A 176 -3.68 -6.79 -14.53
N MET A 177 -4.67 -5.89 -14.51
CA MET A 177 -4.74 -4.76 -15.46
C MET A 177 -3.47 -3.88 -15.42
N PHE A 178 -2.92 -3.59 -14.24
CA PHE A 178 -1.66 -2.85 -14.12
C PHE A 178 -0.48 -3.66 -14.66
N HIS A 179 -0.39 -4.94 -14.29
CA HIS A 179 0.71 -5.81 -14.71
C HIS A 179 0.74 -6.04 -16.22
N GLU A 180 -0.43 -6.09 -16.89
CA GLU A 180 -0.53 -6.21 -18.34
C GLU A 180 -0.15 -4.93 -19.09
N ARG A 181 -0.36 -3.76 -18.48
CA ARG A 181 -0.26 -2.46 -19.17
C ARG A 181 0.93 -1.62 -18.80
N ILE A 182 1.56 -1.89 -17.66
CA ILE A 182 2.70 -1.14 -17.16
C ILE A 182 3.90 -2.08 -17.06
N PRO A 183 5.06 -1.73 -17.63
CA PRO A 183 6.25 -2.56 -17.55
C PRO A 183 6.59 -2.93 -16.10
N PRO A 184 6.96 -4.19 -15.83
CA PRO A 184 7.28 -4.66 -14.49
C PRO A 184 8.59 -4.01 -13.99
N SER A 185 8.45 -2.99 -13.18
CA SER A 185 9.55 -2.26 -12.56
C SER A 185 9.18 -1.93 -11.12
N GLU A 186 9.99 -2.39 -10.16
CA GLU A 186 9.80 -2.07 -8.74
C GLU A 186 9.73 -0.55 -8.56
N ARG A 187 10.71 0.18 -9.08
CA ARG A 187 10.80 1.64 -8.98
C ARG A 187 9.59 2.35 -9.57
N LEU A 188 9.09 1.89 -10.72
CA LEU A 188 7.92 2.49 -11.37
C LEU A 188 6.64 2.21 -10.58
N TYR A 189 6.45 0.96 -10.12
CA TYR A 189 5.27 0.58 -9.33
C TYR A 189 5.25 1.29 -7.98
N ASN A 190 6.40 1.39 -7.33
CA ASN A 190 6.59 2.11 -6.08
C ASN A 190 6.17 3.58 -6.23
N ASP A 191 6.77 4.33 -7.16
CA ASP A 191 6.46 5.74 -7.34
C ASP A 191 5.03 5.95 -7.87
N MET A 192 4.56 5.12 -8.81
CA MET A 192 3.19 5.23 -9.33
C MET A 192 2.15 5.03 -8.22
N HIS A 193 2.30 4.03 -7.36
CA HIS A 193 1.40 3.83 -6.22
C HIS A 193 1.47 5.02 -5.24
N ALA A 194 2.66 5.51 -4.92
CA ALA A 194 2.83 6.70 -4.09
C ALA A 194 2.11 7.93 -4.68
N GLN A 195 2.17 8.13 -6.01
CA GLN A 195 1.43 9.19 -6.70
C GLN A 195 -0.09 9.03 -6.52
N PHE A 196 -0.63 7.80 -6.58
CA PHE A 196 -2.06 7.56 -6.31
C PHE A 196 -2.40 7.93 -4.87
N VAL A 197 -1.57 7.56 -3.91
CA VAL A 197 -1.77 7.92 -2.50
C VAL A 197 -1.80 9.45 -2.33
N GLU A 198 -0.82 10.17 -2.89
CA GLU A 198 -0.76 11.62 -2.75
C GLU A 198 -1.90 12.35 -3.48
N ILE A 199 -2.31 11.90 -4.66
CA ILE A 199 -3.54 12.41 -5.32
C ILE A 199 -4.76 12.16 -4.46
N GLY A 200 -4.88 10.96 -3.89
CA GLY A 200 -6.02 10.55 -3.06
C GLY A 200 -6.14 11.35 -1.77
N LYS A 201 -5.01 11.66 -1.13
CA LYS A 201 -4.94 12.44 0.11
C LYS A 201 -5.19 13.94 -0.12
N ASN A 202 -4.55 14.51 -1.12
CA ASN A 202 -4.51 15.95 -1.30
C ASN A 202 -5.68 16.48 -2.16
N TYR A 203 -6.16 15.70 -3.13
CA TYR A 203 -7.16 16.17 -4.11
C TYR A 203 -8.38 15.26 -4.21
N CYS A 204 -8.19 13.97 -4.48
CA CYS A 204 -9.29 13.04 -4.76
C CYS A 204 -9.85 12.45 -3.45
N ARG A 205 -10.28 13.31 -2.52
CA ARG A 205 -10.85 12.90 -1.22
C ARG A 205 -12.14 12.12 -1.40
N LYS A 206 -12.51 11.30 -0.41
CA LYS A 206 -13.75 10.51 -0.44
C LYS A 206 -14.97 11.43 -0.49
N SER A 207 -15.03 12.39 0.42
CA SER A 207 -15.96 13.53 0.43
C SER A 207 -15.23 14.79 -0.01
N GLU A 208 -15.92 15.71 -0.65
CA GLU A 208 -15.45 17.04 -1.06
C GLU A 208 -14.10 17.03 -1.81
N PRO A 209 -14.02 16.38 -2.98
CA PRO A 209 -12.78 16.35 -3.75
C PRO A 209 -12.41 17.74 -4.29
N ILE A 210 -11.13 18.08 -4.24
CA ILE A 210 -10.62 19.39 -4.71
C ILE A 210 -10.29 19.30 -6.21
N CYS A 211 -11.31 19.13 -7.05
CA CYS A 211 -11.15 18.86 -8.48
C CYS A 211 -10.51 20.02 -9.27
N ARG A 212 -10.78 21.29 -8.88
CA ARG A 212 -10.25 22.47 -9.58
C ARG A 212 -8.74 22.56 -9.54
N ALA A 213 -8.11 22.17 -8.44
CA ALA A 213 -6.66 22.20 -8.23
C ALA A 213 -5.99 20.85 -8.54
N CYS A 214 -6.75 19.78 -8.84
CA CYS A 214 -6.22 18.44 -9.07
C CYS A 214 -5.44 18.39 -10.40
N PRO A 215 -4.19 17.88 -10.40
CA PRO A 215 -3.40 17.76 -11.62
C PRO A 215 -4.06 16.86 -12.67
N LEU A 216 -4.94 15.95 -12.25
CA LEU A 216 -5.71 15.07 -13.13
C LEU A 216 -7.00 15.69 -13.66
N GLY A 217 -7.36 16.91 -13.24
CA GLY A 217 -8.65 17.53 -13.52
C GLY A 217 -9.04 17.58 -15.02
N LYS A 218 -8.06 17.84 -15.89
CA LYS A 218 -8.30 17.88 -17.35
C LYS A 218 -8.61 16.51 -17.97
N MET A 219 -8.09 15.40 -17.41
CA MET A 219 -8.35 14.06 -17.93
C MET A 219 -9.46 13.33 -17.15
N CYS A 220 -9.82 13.83 -15.98
CA CYS A 220 -10.77 13.17 -15.07
C CYS A 220 -12.21 13.36 -15.53
N ILE A 221 -12.92 12.26 -15.82
CA ILE A 221 -14.33 12.30 -16.26
C ILE A 221 -15.22 12.86 -15.16
N TYR A 222 -15.00 12.47 -13.90
CA TYR A 222 -15.73 12.99 -12.74
C TYR A 222 -15.58 14.53 -12.60
N ALA A 223 -14.36 15.05 -12.74
CA ALA A 223 -14.11 16.50 -12.62
C ALA A 223 -14.77 17.31 -13.72
N ARG A 224 -14.89 16.76 -14.94
CA ARG A 224 -15.58 17.40 -16.06
C ARG A 224 -17.08 17.47 -15.83
N GLY A 225 -17.70 16.40 -15.30
CA GLY A 225 -19.11 16.39 -14.95
C GLY A 225 -19.48 17.26 -13.74
N ALA A 226 -18.54 17.49 -12.82
CA ALA A 226 -18.74 18.38 -11.67
C ALA A 226 -18.69 19.88 -12.04
N LYS A 227 -18.11 20.25 -13.18
CA LYS A 227 -18.09 21.65 -13.67
C LYS A 227 -19.40 22.06 -14.36
N THR A 228 -20.27 21.11 -14.66
CA THR A 228 -21.57 21.32 -15.30
C THR A 228 -22.75 21.35 -14.31
N ARG A 229 -22.46 21.28 -13.03
CA ARG A 229 -23.41 21.48 -11.93
C ARG A 229 -22.92 22.63 -11.06
#